data_380ff0a1cfcd1c3a78a8ddb65bf33f26
#
_entry.id   380ff0a1cfcd1c3a78a8ddb65bf33f26
#
_cell.length_a   1.000
_cell.length_b   1.000
_cell.length_c   1.000
_cell.angle_alpha   90.00
_cell.angle_beta   90.00
_cell.angle_gamma   90.00
#
_symmetry.space_group_name_H-M   'P 1'
#
loop_
_entity.id
_entity.type
_entity.pdbx_description
1 polymer ?
#
loop_
_entity_poly.entity_id
_entity_poly.type
_entity_poly.pdbx_seq_one_letter_code
_entity_poly.pdbx_strand_id
1 'polypeptide(L)'
;MNMIYKVNHPISAQQFIELLDKSTLAQRRPTDDKKCMEGMVNNSNLMVTAWDGDTLVGVARSMTDFHYACYLSDLAVHRDYQKRGIGKELQRITQEQLGEKCRLILVAAPAAHSYYGHIGYSNNPRCWVLGRDDRIS
;
A
#
# COMPACT_ATOMS: atom_id res chain seq x y z
N MET A 1 2.14 -1.85 -23.46
CA MET A 1 2.77 -2.15 -22.16
C MET A 1 2.03 -3.31 -21.51
N ASN A 2 2.75 -4.37 -21.21
CA ASN A 2 2.17 -5.54 -20.53
C ASN A 2 2.44 -5.43 -19.04
N MET A 3 1.43 -5.02 -18.30
CA MET A 3 1.53 -4.92 -16.85
C MET A 3 1.14 -6.27 -16.24
N ILE A 4 2.02 -6.82 -15.38
CA ILE A 4 1.77 -8.07 -14.69
C ILE A 4 1.60 -7.75 -13.21
N TYR A 5 0.54 -8.30 -12.61
CA TYR A 5 0.27 -8.17 -11.18
C TYR A 5 0.53 -9.50 -10.48
N LYS A 6 1.16 -9.42 -9.31
CA LYS A 6 1.49 -10.63 -8.53
C LYS A 6 1.01 -10.47 -7.10
N VAL A 7 0.49 -11.55 -6.52
CA VAL A 7 0.05 -11.58 -5.12
C VAL A 7 1.11 -12.32 -4.30
N ASN A 8 1.63 -11.64 -3.29
CA ASN A 8 2.62 -12.20 -2.35
C ASN A 8 3.89 -12.73 -3.02
N HIS A 9 4.25 -12.17 -4.17
CA HIS A 9 5.55 -12.40 -4.77
C HIS A 9 6.61 -11.67 -3.93
N PRO A 10 7.65 -12.35 -3.46
CA PRO A 10 8.64 -11.71 -2.59
C PRO A 10 9.35 -10.54 -3.25
N ILE A 11 9.50 -9.46 -2.52
CA ILE A 11 10.38 -8.34 -2.89
C ILE A 11 11.32 -8.05 -1.71
N SER A 12 12.50 -7.52 -2.01
CA SER A 12 13.43 -7.12 -0.97
C SER A 12 13.08 -5.74 -0.42
N ALA A 13 13.59 -5.42 0.77
CA ALA A 13 13.46 -4.07 1.30
C ALA A 13 14.09 -3.05 0.36
N GLN A 14 15.19 -3.40 -0.32
CA GLN A 14 15.84 -2.50 -1.27
C GLN A 14 14.92 -2.19 -2.47
N GLN A 15 14.27 -3.21 -3.04
CA GLN A 15 13.29 -3.00 -4.12
C GLN A 15 12.14 -2.10 -3.67
N PHE A 16 11.66 -2.31 -2.45
CA PHE A 16 10.60 -1.50 -1.89
C PHE A 16 11.03 -0.04 -1.72
N ILE A 17 12.22 0.20 -1.15
CA ILE A 17 12.78 1.53 -0.98
C ILE A 17 12.92 2.24 -2.34
N GLU A 18 13.48 1.55 -3.33
CA GLU A 18 13.66 2.12 -4.68
C GLU A 18 12.34 2.51 -5.31
N LEU A 19 11.29 1.68 -5.15
CA LEU A 19 9.97 2.04 -5.65
C LEU A 19 9.41 3.25 -4.93
N LEU A 20 9.51 3.31 -3.60
CA LEU A 20 9.03 4.45 -2.83
C LEU A 20 9.75 5.74 -3.25
N ASP A 21 11.06 5.68 -3.50
CA ASP A 21 11.84 6.83 -3.94
C ASP A 21 11.38 7.35 -5.32
N LYS A 22 10.85 6.46 -6.14
CA LYS A 22 10.32 6.81 -7.47
C LYS A 22 8.83 7.17 -7.45
N SER A 23 8.21 7.10 -6.29
CA SER A 23 6.83 7.54 -6.05
C SER A 23 6.85 8.79 -5.18
N THR A 24 5.69 9.29 -4.81
CA THR A 24 5.60 10.42 -3.87
C THR A 24 5.59 9.96 -2.41
N LEU A 25 5.59 8.66 -2.16
CA LEU A 25 5.38 8.11 -0.82
C LEU A 25 6.64 8.12 0.04
N ALA A 26 7.84 8.17 -0.55
CA ALA A 26 9.10 8.15 0.18
C ALA A 26 9.19 9.24 1.25
N GLN A 27 8.65 10.43 0.97
CA GLN A 27 8.66 11.56 1.90
C GLN A 27 7.89 11.27 3.19
N ARG A 28 7.04 10.27 3.18
CA ARG A 28 6.17 9.91 4.30
C ARG A 28 6.52 8.55 4.90
N ARG A 29 7.69 8.01 4.55
CA ARG A 29 8.14 6.68 4.99
C ARG A 29 9.61 6.77 5.43
N PRO A 30 10.02 5.92 6.39
CA PRO A 30 11.38 5.93 6.92
C PRO A 30 12.37 5.20 6.00
N THR A 31 12.50 5.66 4.76
CA THR A 31 13.33 4.99 3.75
C THR A 31 14.81 4.98 4.07
N ASP A 32 15.27 5.85 4.98
CA ASP A 32 16.64 5.90 5.48
C ASP A 32 16.89 4.95 6.65
N ASP A 33 15.83 4.35 7.20
CA ASP A 33 15.93 3.37 8.29
C ASP A 33 15.74 1.96 7.71
N LYS A 34 16.83 1.34 7.32
CA LYS A 34 16.78 0.05 6.64
C LYS A 34 16.13 -1.04 7.48
N LYS A 35 16.44 -1.06 8.78
CA LYS A 35 15.85 -2.07 9.68
C LYS A 35 14.33 -1.92 9.78
N CYS A 36 13.84 -0.68 9.83
CA CYS A 36 12.41 -0.42 9.82
C CYS A 36 11.77 -0.88 8.51
N MET A 37 12.40 -0.55 7.39
CA MET A 37 11.89 -0.95 6.07
C MET A 37 11.87 -2.47 5.90
N GLU A 38 12.90 -3.16 6.39
CA GLU A 38 12.91 -4.63 6.39
C GLU A 38 11.77 -5.20 7.23
N GLY A 39 11.52 -4.63 8.41
CA GLY A 39 10.41 -5.01 9.26
C GLY A 39 9.06 -4.84 8.58
N MET A 40 8.88 -3.73 7.87
CA MET A 40 7.65 -3.46 7.11
C MET A 40 7.42 -4.54 6.05
N VAL A 41 8.42 -4.84 5.24
CA VAL A 41 8.29 -5.84 4.17
C VAL A 41 8.10 -7.24 4.75
N ASN A 42 8.89 -7.60 5.76
CA ASN A 42 8.89 -8.96 6.29
C ASN A 42 7.65 -9.32 7.11
N ASN A 43 6.96 -8.32 7.65
CA ASN A 43 5.79 -8.54 8.50
C ASN A 43 4.47 -8.20 7.83
N SER A 44 4.47 -7.91 6.55
CA SER A 44 3.26 -7.79 5.77
C SER A 44 2.80 -9.17 5.31
N ASN A 45 1.49 -9.43 5.35
CA ASN A 45 0.98 -10.72 4.92
C ASN A 45 0.09 -10.68 3.69
N LEU A 46 -0.07 -9.50 3.10
CA LEU A 46 -0.75 -9.36 1.81
C LEU A 46 -0.07 -8.23 1.04
N MET A 47 0.64 -8.59 -0.01
CA MET A 47 1.33 -7.62 -0.84
C MET A 47 1.01 -7.91 -2.30
N VAL A 48 0.42 -6.92 -2.97
CA VAL A 48 0.16 -6.99 -4.41
C VAL A 48 1.15 -6.07 -5.10
N THR A 49 1.80 -6.59 -6.14
CA THR A 49 2.83 -5.84 -6.88
C THR A 49 2.47 -5.76 -8.35
N ALA A 50 2.92 -4.68 -8.98
CA ALA A 50 2.76 -4.46 -10.42
C ALA A 50 4.14 -4.37 -11.06
N TRP A 51 4.30 -5.05 -12.18
CA TRP A 51 5.58 -5.21 -12.87
C TRP A 51 5.47 -4.87 -14.34
N ASP A 52 6.42 -4.09 -14.82
CA ASP A 52 6.65 -3.89 -16.24
C ASP A 52 7.91 -4.68 -16.59
N GLY A 53 7.73 -5.90 -17.17
CA GLY A 53 8.83 -6.84 -17.30
C GLY A 53 9.41 -7.19 -15.92
N ASP A 54 10.69 -6.94 -15.74
CA ASP A 54 11.38 -7.19 -14.46
C ASP A 54 11.41 -5.98 -13.54
N THR A 55 10.77 -4.89 -13.95
CA THR A 55 10.77 -3.63 -13.18
C THR A 55 9.54 -3.57 -12.27
N LEU A 56 9.77 -3.43 -10.98
CA LEU A 56 8.69 -3.20 -10.00
C LEU A 56 8.22 -1.76 -10.13
N VAL A 57 6.94 -1.58 -10.47
CA VAL A 57 6.38 -0.24 -10.71
C VAL A 57 5.22 0.12 -9.80
N GLY A 58 4.73 -0.82 -9.02
CA GLY A 58 3.65 -0.53 -8.08
C GLY A 58 3.57 -1.54 -6.95
N VAL A 59 3.05 -1.12 -5.80
CA VAL A 59 2.86 -1.98 -4.63
C VAL A 59 1.64 -1.53 -3.83
N ALA A 60 0.89 -2.51 -3.34
CA ALA A 60 -0.10 -2.34 -2.29
C ALA A 60 0.27 -3.29 -1.16
N ARG A 61 0.69 -2.73 -0.03
CA ARG A 61 1.18 -3.51 1.12
C ARG A 61 0.17 -3.45 2.25
N SER A 62 -0.30 -4.60 2.70
CA SER A 62 -1.35 -4.72 3.71
C SER A 62 -1.00 -5.70 4.82
N MET A 63 -1.61 -5.48 5.97
CA MET A 63 -1.67 -6.43 7.08
C MET A 63 -3.14 -6.77 7.31
N THR A 64 -3.48 -8.06 7.38
CA THR A 64 -4.88 -8.47 7.41
C THR A 64 -5.08 -9.82 8.09
N ASP A 65 -6.26 -10.02 8.68
CA ASP A 65 -6.70 -11.34 9.10
C ASP A 65 -7.49 -12.05 7.98
N PHE A 66 -7.68 -11.41 6.84
CA PHE A 66 -8.43 -11.89 5.66
C PHE A 66 -9.94 -12.05 5.89
N HIS A 67 -10.42 -11.97 7.09
CA HIS A 67 -11.82 -12.26 7.40
C HIS A 67 -12.62 -11.04 7.86
N TYR A 68 -12.00 -10.13 8.60
CA TYR A 68 -12.73 -9.00 9.17
C TYR A 68 -12.10 -7.64 8.87
N ALA A 69 -10.76 -7.53 8.88
CA ALA A 69 -10.08 -6.26 8.68
C ALA A 69 -8.80 -6.41 7.89
N CYS A 70 -8.58 -5.49 6.97
CA CYS A 70 -7.35 -5.36 6.20
C CYS A 70 -6.91 -3.91 6.26
N TYR A 71 -5.70 -3.66 6.74
CA TYR A 71 -5.10 -2.33 6.73
C TYR A 71 -4.13 -2.21 5.54
N LEU A 72 -4.51 -1.40 4.55
CA LEU A 72 -3.64 -1.05 3.43
C LEU A 72 -2.74 0.08 3.87
N SER A 73 -1.50 -0.27 4.21
CA SER A 73 -0.54 0.68 4.77
C SER A 73 0.18 1.51 3.72
N ASP A 74 0.52 0.90 2.59
CA ASP A 74 1.24 1.59 1.52
C ASP A 74 0.60 1.27 0.18
N LEU A 75 0.33 2.32 -0.59
CA LEU A 75 -0.05 2.23 -1.98
C LEU A 75 0.86 3.18 -2.75
N ALA A 76 1.75 2.63 -3.55
CA ALA A 76 2.73 3.42 -4.28
C ALA A 76 2.82 2.97 -5.73
N VAL A 77 2.89 3.95 -6.64
CA VAL A 77 3.08 3.71 -8.08
C VAL A 77 4.21 4.61 -8.55
N HIS A 78 5.14 4.02 -9.28
CA HIS A 78 6.26 4.73 -9.90
C HIS A 78 5.72 5.94 -10.70
N ARG A 79 6.34 7.11 -10.53
CA ARG A 79 5.86 8.37 -11.12
C ARG A 79 5.66 8.33 -12.62
N ASP A 80 6.47 7.55 -13.34
CA ASP A 80 6.36 7.44 -14.79
C ASP A 80 5.22 6.52 -15.23
N TYR A 81 4.58 5.84 -14.29
CA TYR A 81 3.49 4.89 -14.53
C TYR A 81 2.16 5.34 -13.94
N GLN A 82 2.10 6.53 -13.35
CA GLN A 82 0.87 7.05 -12.77
C GLN A 82 -0.15 7.42 -13.84
N LYS A 83 -1.43 7.57 -13.42
CA LYS A 83 -2.56 7.91 -14.29
C LYS A 83 -2.88 6.86 -15.35
N ARG A 84 -2.52 5.62 -15.09
CA ARG A 84 -2.79 4.48 -15.99
C ARG A 84 -3.67 3.41 -15.33
N GLY A 85 -4.25 3.72 -14.16
CA GLY A 85 -5.12 2.80 -13.44
C GLY A 85 -4.40 1.73 -12.62
N ILE A 86 -3.08 1.79 -12.50
CA ILE A 86 -2.30 0.77 -11.76
C ILE A 86 -2.65 0.77 -10.28
N GLY A 87 -2.72 1.95 -9.66
CA GLY A 87 -3.08 2.04 -8.24
C GLY A 87 -4.46 1.48 -7.94
N LYS A 88 -5.42 1.74 -8.81
CA LYS A 88 -6.77 1.20 -8.67
C LYS A 88 -6.78 -0.32 -8.81
N GLU A 89 -6.04 -0.85 -9.78
CA GLU A 89 -5.97 -2.29 -10.01
C GLU A 89 -5.29 -3.01 -8.84
N LEU A 90 -4.22 -2.42 -8.28
CA LEU A 90 -3.57 -2.97 -7.08
C LEU A 90 -4.57 -3.10 -5.92
N GLN A 91 -5.43 -2.11 -5.73
CA GLN A 91 -6.43 -2.12 -4.67
C GLN A 91 -7.54 -3.12 -4.97
N ARG A 92 -7.96 -3.21 -6.24
CA ARG A 92 -8.97 -4.18 -6.66
C ARG A 92 -8.51 -5.61 -6.40
N ILE A 93 -7.27 -5.93 -6.76
CA ILE A 93 -6.69 -7.26 -6.51
C ILE A 93 -6.54 -7.50 -5.02
N THR A 94 -6.12 -6.50 -4.24
CA THR A 94 -6.06 -6.61 -2.78
C THR A 94 -7.43 -6.99 -2.22
N GLN A 95 -8.48 -6.31 -2.63
CA GLN A 95 -9.83 -6.59 -2.16
C GLN A 95 -10.28 -8.00 -2.53
N GLU A 96 -9.90 -8.48 -3.71
CA GLU A 96 -10.24 -9.84 -4.15
C GLU A 96 -9.70 -10.94 -3.25
N GLN A 97 -8.62 -10.67 -2.51
CA GLN A 97 -8.02 -11.64 -1.60
C GLN A 97 -8.76 -11.72 -0.27
N LEU A 98 -9.68 -10.82 0.00
CA LEU A 98 -10.33 -10.68 1.29
C LEU A 98 -11.67 -11.40 1.30
N GLY A 99 -12.04 -11.95 2.48
CA GLY A 99 -13.33 -12.58 2.67
C GLY A 99 -14.48 -11.54 2.64
N GLU A 100 -15.70 -12.04 2.50
CA GLU A 100 -16.88 -11.19 2.29
C GLU A 100 -17.19 -10.25 3.46
N LYS A 101 -16.67 -10.53 4.65
CA LYS A 101 -16.88 -9.70 5.85
C LYS A 101 -15.69 -8.79 6.14
N CYS A 102 -14.65 -8.84 5.32
CA CYS A 102 -13.42 -8.10 5.55
C CYS A 102 -13.50 -6.70 4.95
N ARG A 103 -13.19 -5.70 5.76
CA ARG A 103 -13.10 -4.31 5.29
C ARG A 103 -11.69 -3.96 4.90
N LEU A 104 -11.56 -3.18 3.84
CA LEU A 104 -10.29 -2.58 3.43
C LEU A 104 -10.23 -1.17 4.00
N ILE A 105 -9.24 -0.92 4.85
CA ILE A 105 -9.10 0.32 5.60
C ILE A 105 -7.75 0.95 5.26
N LEU A 106 -7.71 2.28 5.11
CA LEU A 106 -6.46 2.99 4.90
C LEU A 106 -6.52 4.38 5.52
N VAL A 107 -5.33 4.96 5.73
CA VAL A 107 -5.18 6.37 6.09
C VAL A 107 -4.53 7.06 4.90
N ALA A 108 -5.27 7.94 4.25
CA ALA A 108 -4.82 8.59 3.03
C ALA A 108 -3.73 9.64 3.32
N ALA A 109 -2.74 9.73 2.43
CA ALA A 109 -1.86 10.88 2.41
C ALA A 109 -2.71 12.13 2.08
N PRO A 110 -2.40 13.30 2.68
CA PRO A 110 -3.25 14.48 2.49
C PRO A 110 -3.54 14.84 1.02
N ALA A 111 -2.54 14.70 0.16
CA ALA A 111 -2.69 15.02 -1.26
C ALA A 111 -3.58 14.02 -2.00
N ALA A 112 -3.78 12.81 -1.46
CA ALA A 112 -4.56 11.75 -2.09
C ALA A 112 -5.94 11.58 -1.46
N HIS A 113 -6.31 12.40 -0.49
CA HIS A 113 -7.53 12.20 0.31
C HIS A 113 -8.78 12.06 -0.57
N SER A 114 -8.98 12.96 -1.52
CA SER A 114 -10.18 12.98 -2.35
C SER A 114 -10.24 11.82 -3.36
N TYR A 115 -9.10 11.25 -3.72
CA TYR A 115 -9.04 10.17 -4.71
C TYR A 115 -9.85 8.95 -4.27
N TYR A 116 -9.78 8.58 -3.00
CA TYR A 116 -10.39 7.34 -2.52
C TYR A 116 -11.91 7.37 -2.59
N GLY A 117 -12.52 8.53 -2.37
CA GLY A 117 -13.96 8.67 -2.53
C GLY A 117 -14.43 8.40 -3.95
N HIS A 118 -13.60 8.76 -4.95
CA HIS A 118 -13.95 8.57 -6.36
C HIS A 118 -13.93 7.10 -6.78
N ILE A 119 -13.24 6.25 -6.06
CA ILE A 119 -13.14 4.82 -6.41
C ILE A 119 -13.92 3.91 -5.48
N GLY A 120 -14.77 4.49 -4.63
CA GLY A 120 -15.75 3.71 -3.87
C GLY A 120 -15.55 3.65 -2.37
N TYR A 121 -14.49 4.25 -1.83
CA TYR A 121 -14.31 4.29 -0.37
C TYR A 121 -15.22 5.33 0.26
N SER A 122 -15.65 5.05 1.50
CA SER A 122 -16.35 6.01 2.35
C SER A 122 -15.39 6.52 3.41
N ASN A 123 -15.42 7.83 3.64
CA ASN A 123 -14.66 8.42 4.73
C ASN A 123 -15.26 8.02 6.06
N ASN A 124 -14.43 7.57 7.02
CA ASN A 124 -14.89 7.22 8.35
C ASN A 124 -14.35 8.22 9.37
N PRO A 125 -15.21 9.12 9.91
CA PRO A 125 -14.76 10.11 10.89
C PRO A 125 -14.44 9.51 12.26
N ARG A 126 -14.70 8.22 12.47
CA ARG A 126 -14.42 7.52 13.73
C ARG A 126 -13.03 6.87 13.74
N CYS A 127 -12.19 7.15 12.74
CA CYS A 127 -10.84 6.62 12.72
C CYS A 127 -9.98 7.38 13.74
N TRP A 128 -9.30 6.65 14.62
CA TRP A 128 -8.43 7.22 15.66
C TRP A 128 -7.03 6.70 15.47
N VAL A 129 -6.05 7.58 15.58
CA VAL A 129 -4.63 7.24 15.42
C VAL A 129 -3.87 7.73 16.64
N LEU A 130 -3.13 6.82 17.29
CA LEU A 130 -2.18 7.19 18.33
C LEU A 130 -0.82 7.37 17.67
N GLY A 131 -0.25 8.56 17.74
CA GLY A 131 1.05 8.84 17.13
C GLY A 131 2.16 8.05 17.81
N ARG A 132 3.28 7.87 17.10
CA ARG A 132 4.37 7.03 17.61
C ARG A 132 5.01 7.57 18.89
N ASP A 133 4.93 8.87 19.10
CA ASP A 133 5.47 9.54 20.29
C ASP A 133 4.43 9.76 21.37
N ASP A 134 3.19 9.42 21.12
CA ASP A 134 2.08 9.59 22.06
C ASP A 134 1.94 8.31 22.91
N ARG A 135 1.31 8.47 24.05
CA ARG A 135 1.04 7.35 24.96
C ARG A 135 -0.40 7.39 25.43
N ILE A 136 -0.97 6.20 25.60
CA ILE A 136 -2.31 6.09 26.19
C ILE A 136 -2.23 6.59 27.62
N SER A 137 -3.14 7.46 27.98
CA SER A 137 -3.21 8.04 29.32
C SER A 137 -4.51 7.68 30.02
#